data_9aa924094fb172714a6c2532f161cb21
#
_entry.id   9aa924094fb172714a6c2532f161cb21
#
_cell.length_a   1.000
_cell.length_b   1.000
_cell.length_c   1.000
_cell.angle_alpha   90.00
_cell.angle_beta   90.00
_cell.angle_gamma   90.00
#
_symmetry.space_group_name_H-M   'P 1'
#
loop_
_entity.id
_entity.type
_entity.pdbx_description
1 polymer ?
#
loop_
_entity_poly.entity_id
_entity_poly.type
_entity_poly.pdbx_seq_one_letter_code
_entity_poly.pdbx_strand_id
1 'polypeptide(L)'
;RRKIVKRGEQKRADYILYWKPNIPLAIVEAKDNNHNIADGMEQALNYAEILDIPFVFTSNGDGFSFYDKTAEHNVQIELALDQFPSPEELWARYKKFKGITEASEKVVAQDYYYNPNDDRKPRYYQCNAINRAVEAVASGQNRLLLTMATGTGKTYTAFQIIYRLWKSRTKKRILFLADRNVLVDD
;
A
#
# COMPACT_ATOMS: atom_id res chain seq x y z
N ARG A 1 -6.19 29.40 20.21
CA ARG A 1 -7.11 28.23 20.53
C ARG A 1 -6.73 27.06 19.65
N ARG A 2 -6.14 26.00 20.22
CA ARG A 2 -5.90 24.76 19.52
C ARG A 2 -7.27 24.11 19.26
N LYS A 3 -7.65 23.94 17.98
CA LYS A 3 -8.76 23.08 17.60
C LYS A 3 -8.39 21.64 17.96
N ILE A 4 -9.12 21.05 18.89
CA ILE A 4 -9.03 19.60 19.16
C ILE A 4 -9.66 18.92 17.95
N VAL A 5 -8.84 18.34 17.09
CA VAL A 5 -9.31 17.48 16.01
C VAL A 5 -9.68 16.14 16.66
N LYS A 6 -10.98 15.83 16.76
CA LYS A 6 -11.43 14.50 17.16
C LYS A 6 -10.84 13.47 16.17
N ARG A 7 -10.17 12.44 16.69
CA ARG A 7 -9.86 11.27 15.88
C ARG A 7 -11.18 10.67 15.41
N GLY A 8 -11.28 10.40 14.12
CA GLY A 8 -12.40 9.63 13.56
C GLY A 8 -12.46 8.21 14.16
N GLU A 9 -13.56 7.53 13.93
CA GLU A 9 -13.71 6.14 14.35
C GLU A 9 -12.56 5.27 13.79
N GLN A 10 -12.11 4.31 14.59
CA GLN A 10 -11.07 3.39 14.18
C GLN A 10 -11.65 2.44 13.14
N LYS A 11 -11.25 2.62 11.89
CA LYS A 11 -11.65 1.76 10.78
C LYS A 11 -10.72 0.53 10.74
N ARG A 12 -11.30 -0.63 10.49
CA ARG A 12 -10.56 -1.89 10.41
C ARG A 12 -11.14 -2.72 9.25
N ALA A 13 -10.30 -3.09 8.30
CA ALA A 13 -10.63 -4.11 7.30
C ALA A 13 -10.52 -5.50 7.92
N ASP A 14 -11.35 -6.44 7.50
CA ASP A 14 -11.31 -7.81 8.02
C ASP A 14 -10.01 -8.50 7.61
N TYR A 15 -9.67 -8.47 6.32
CA TYR A 15 -8.43 -9.05 5.80
C TYR A 15 -7.77 -8.14 4.78
N ILE A 16 -6.43 -8.11 4.81
CA ILE A 16 -5.60 -7.50 3.76
C ILE A 16 -4.66 -8.58 3.24
N LEU A 17 -4.72 -8.83 1.93
CA LEU A 17 -3.86 -9.79 1.26
C LEU A 17 -2.63 -9.08 0.68
N TYR A 18 -1.47 -9.67 0.89
CA TYR A 18 -0.20 -9.11 0.48
C TYR A 18 0.52 -10.03 -0.51
N TRP A 19 1.13 -9.45 -1.56
CA TRP A 19 2.12 -10.15 -2.37
C TRP A 19 3.43 -10.34 -1.61
N LYS A 20 3.89 -9.27 -0.98
CA LYS A 20 5.01 -9.21 -0.03
C LYS A 20 4.64 -8.30 1.13
N PRO A 21 5.36 -8.35 2.27
CA PRO A 21 5.00 -7.56 3.45
C PRO A 21 4.79 -6.06 3.19
N ASN A 22 5.46 -5.53 2.16
CA ASN A 22 5.37 -4.12 1.75
C ASN A 22 4.41 -3.87 0.58
N ILE A 23 3.77 -4.90 0.01
CA ILE A 23 2.90 -4.78 -1.16
C ILE A 23 1.51 -5.35 -0.84
N PRO A 24 0.60 -4.52 -0.29
CA PRO A 24 -0.79 -4.92 -0.15
C PRO A 24 -1.45 -4.96 -1.52
N LEU A 25 -2.12 -6.05 -1.85
CA LEU A 25 -2.81 -6.23 -3.13
C LEU A 25 -4.32 -6.12 -3.01
N ALA A 26 -4.92 -6.78 -2.02
CA ALA A 26 -6.36 -6.90 -1.94
C ALA A 26 -6.88 -6.70 -0.51
N ILE A 27 -8.12 -6.23 -0.43
CA ILE A 27 -8.94 -6.24 0.79
C ILE A 27 -10.03 -7.29 0.61
N VAL A 28 -10.32 -8.03 1.67
CA VAL A 28 -11.49 -8.90 1.75
C VAL A 28 -12.31 -8.47 2.98
N GLU A 29 -13.55 -8.11 2.75
CA GLU A 29 -14.55 -7.85 3.78
C GLU A 29 -15.47 -9.06 3.87
N ALA A 30 -15.58 -9.65 5.05
CA ALA A 30 -16.35 -10.86 5.30
C ALA A 30 -17.69 -10.53 6.01
N LYS A 31 -18.75 -11.13 5.54
CA LYS A 31 -20.09 -11.09 6.16
C LYS A 31 -20.58 -12.50 6.44
N ASP A 32 -21.56 -12.65 7.30
CA ASP A 32 -22.20 -13.93 7.51
C ASP A 32 -23.18 -14.27 6.36
N ASN A 33 -23.60 -15.52 6.28
CA ASN A 33 -24.47 -16.02 5.19
C ASN A 33 -25.88 -15.42 5.16
N ASN A 34 -26.25 -14.57 6.13
CA ASN A 34 -27.53 -13.83 6.11
C ASN A 34 -27.42 -12.54 5.27
N HIS A 35 -26.24 -12.20 4.81
CA HIS A 35 -25.98 -11.04 3.99
C HIS A 35 -25.81 -11.42 2.51
N ASN A 36 -26.04 -10.45 1.62
CA ASN A 36 -25.71 -10.62 0.20
C ASN A 36 -24.18 -10.61 0.00
N ILE A 37 -23.70 -11.35 -1.00
CA ILE A 37 -22.26 -11.42 -1.35
C ILE A 37 -21.64 -10.02 -1.55
N ALA A 38 -22.40 -9.06 -2.08
CA ALA A 38 -21.95 -7.69 -2.32
C ALA A 38 -22.04 -6.77 -1.08
N ASP A 39 -22.62 -7.23 0.01
CA ASP A 39 -22.75 -6.42 1.23
C ASP A 39 -21.37 -6.09 1.81
N GLY A 40 -21.18 -4.83 2.20
CA GLY A 40 -19.89 -4.35 2.69
C GLY A 40 -18.94 -3.82 1.61
N MET A 41 -19.29 -3.89 0.32
CA MET A 41 -18.43 -3.42 -0.77
C MET A 41 -18.07 -1.93 -0.64
N GLU A 42 -19.02 -1.07 -0.30
CA GLU A 42 -18.76 0.36 -0.09
C GLU A 42 -17.75 0.59 1.05
N GLN A 43 -17.90 -0.15 2.16
CA GLN A 43 -16.96 -0.10 3.28
C GLN A 43 -15.55 -0.56 2.85
N ALA A 44 -15.46 -1.67 2.14
CA ALA A 44 -14.21 -2.22 1.64
C ALA A 44 -13.52 -1.29 0.63
N LEU A 45 -14.29 -0.64 -0.26
CA LEU A 45 -13.79 0.36 -1.20
C LEU A 45 -13.22 1.59 -0.50
N ASN A 46 -13.86 2.07 0.57
CA ASN A 46 -13.32 3.15 1.40
C ASN A 46 -11.98 2.79 2.04
N TYR A 47 -11.83 1.55 2.53
CA TYR A 47 -10.54 1.07 3.07
C TYR A 47 -9.49 0.95 1.97
N ALA A 48 -9.87 0.44 0.83
CA ALA A 48 -8.99 0.28 -0.33
C ALA A 48 -8.47 1.62 -0.86
N GLU A 49 -9.28 2.68 -0.78
CA GLU A 49 -8.84 4.04 -1.12
C GLU A 49 -7.81 4.57 -0.10
N ILE A 50 -8.11 4.44 1.20
CA ILE A 50 -7.21 4.89 2.28
C ILE A 50 -5.85 4.17 2.21
N LEU A 51 -5.85 2.87 1.88
CA LEU A 51 -4.67 2.01 1.87
C LEU A 51 -3.97 1.93 0.50
N ASP A 52 -4.50 2.58 -0.53
CA ASP A 52 -4.02 2.53 -1.93
C ASP A 52 -3.98 1.08 -2.48
N ILE A 53 -5.03 0.31 -2.20
CA ILE A 53 -5.16 -1.09 -2.61
C ILE A 53 -6.11 -1.18 -3.80
N PRO A 54 -5.72 -1.88 -4.90
CA PRO A 54 -6.53 -1.88 -6.13
C PRO A 54 -7.61 -2.97 -6.18
N PHE A 55 -7.47 -4.07 -5.46
CA PHE A 55 -8.39 -5.20 -5.53
C PHE A 55 -9.25 -5.27 -4.29
N VAL A 56 -10.56 -5.39 -4.45
CA VAL A 56 -11.52 -5.42 -3.35
C VAL A 56 -12.45 -6.61 -3.51
N PHE A 57 -12.58 -7.38 -2.45
CA PHE A 57 -13.48 -8.52 -2.37
C PHE A 57 -14.43 -8.36 -1.19
N THR A 58 -15.67 -8.79 -1.39
CA THR A 58 -16.60 -9.09 -0.29
C THR A 58 -17.01 -10.55 -0.39
N SER A 59 -17.35 -11.16 0.72
CA SER A 59 -17.80 -12.56 0.78
C SER A 59 -18.79 -12.77 1.91
N ASN A 60 -19.77 -13.62 1.67
CA ASN A 60 -20.68 -14.14 2.71
C ASN A 60 -20.44 -15.64 3.00
N GLY A 61 -19.39 -16.24 2.42
CA GLY A 61 -19.08 -17.65 2.52
C GLY A 61 -19.58 -18.50 1.34
N ASP A 62 -20.53 -18.02 0.52
CA ASP A 62 -21.03 -18.75 -0.66
C ASP A 62 -20.26 -18.41 -1.95
N GLY A 63 -19.61 -17.24 -1.98
CA GLY A 63 -18.84 -16.74 -3.11
C GLY A 63 -18.16 -15.42 -2.78
N PHE A 64 -17.67 -14.75 -3.83
CA PHE A 64 -17.07 -13.44 -3.72
C PHE A 64 -17.72 -12.46 -4.68
N SER A 65 -17.86 -11.21 -4.25
CA SER A 65 -18.03 -10.08 -5.15
C SER A 65 -16.67 -9.39 -5.28
N PHE A 66 -16.18 -9.27 -6.49
CA PHE A 66 -14.84 -8.75 -6.81
C PHE A 66 -14.94 -7.44 -7.56
N TYR A 67 -14.23 -6.44 -7.07
CA TYR A 67 -14.08 -5.13 -7.69
C TYR A 67 -12.61 -4.88 -8.03
N ASP A 68 -12.32 -4.67 -9.33
CA ASP A 68 -10.98 -4.45 -9.88
C ASP A 68 -10.83 -2.98 -10.31
N LYS A 69 -10.07 -2.20 -9.53
CA LYS A 69 -9.75 -0.79 -9.86
C LYS A 69 -8.73 -0.66 -10.98
N THR A 70 -8.08 -1.74 -11.41
CA THR A 70 -7.07 -1.73 -12.47
C THR A 70 -7.67 -1.89 -13.87
N ALA A 71 -8.94 -2.29 -13.95
CA ALA A 71 -9.67 -2.44 -15.18
C ALA A 71 -10.03 -1.05 -15.80
N GLU A 72 -10.09 -0.96 -17.12
CA GLU A 72 -10.46 0.28 -17.84
C GLU A 72 -11.86 0.78 -17.46
N HIS A 73 -12.76 -0.14 -17.17
CA HIS A 73 -14.07 0.13 -16.59
C HIS A 73 -14.14 -0.56 -15.22
N ASN A 74 -14.55 0.16 -14.21
CA ASN A 74 -14.77 -0.40 -12.88
C ASN A 74 -15.80 -1.54 -12.97
N VAL A 75 -15.33 -2.77 -12.98
CA VAL A 75 -16.17 -3.96 -13.11
C VAL A 75 -16.30 -4.60 -11.76
N GLN A 76 -17.53 -4.76 -11.30
CA GLN A 76 -17.87 -5.61 -10.18
C GLN A 76 -18.44 -6.92 -10.75
N ILE A 77 -17.83 -8.04 -10.39
CA ILE A 77 -18.25 -9.39 -10.83
C ILE A 77 -18.42 -10.31 -9.64
N GLU A 78 -19.29 -11.28 -9.76
CA GLU A 78 -19.40 -12.36 -8.80
C GLU A 78 -18.52 -13.53 -9.21
N LEU A 79 -17.86 -14.15 -8.24
CA LEU A 79 -16.97 -15.29 -8.41
C LEU A 79 -17.41 -16.41 -7.48
N ALA A 80 -17.38 -17.64 -7.98
CA ALA A 80 -17.51 -18.81 -7.13
C ALA A 80 -16.27 -18.96 -6.22
N LEU A 81 -16.38 -19.74 -5.14
CA LEU A 81 -15.29 -19.91 -4.16
C LEU A 81 -14.00 -20.43 -4.79
N ASP A 82 -14.12 -21.30 -5.79
CA ASP A 82 -12.99 -21.89 -6.54
C ASP A 82 -12.42 -20.97 -7.63
N GLN A 83 -13.05 -19.82 -7.89
CA GLN A 83 -12.63 -18.83 -8.89
C GLN A 83 -11.87 -17.63 -8.29
N PHE A 84 -11.50 -17.72 -7.00
CA PHE A 84 -10.70 -16.67 -6.40
C PHE A 84 -9.35 -16.55 -7.13
N PRO A 85 -8.95 -15.34 -7.61
CA PRO A 85 -7.74 -15.18 -8.40
C PRO A 85 -6.49 -15.52 -7.59
N SER A 86 -5.52 -16.15 -8.24
CA SER A 86 -4.24 -16.49 -7.61
C SER A 86 -3.44 -15.22 -7.25
N PRO A 87 -2.51 -15.30 -6.28
CA PRO A 87 -1.62 -14.19 -5.96
C PRO A 87 -0.83 -13.70 -7.17
N GLU A 88 -0.41 -14.62 -8.06
CA GLU A 88 0.35 -14.34 -9.28
C GLU A 88 -0.49 -13.54 -10.29
N GLU A 89 -1.77 -13.89 -10.45
CA GLU A 89 -2.70 -13.14 -11.31
C GLU A 89 -2.92 -11.71 -10.81
N LEU A 90 -3.20 -11.56 -9.51
CA LEU A 90 -3.36 -10.23 -8.91
C LEU A 90 -2.08 -9.40 -9.03
N TRP A 91 -0.92 -10.02 -8.81
CA TRP A 91 0.37 -9.36 -8.96
C TRP A 91 0.66 -8.95 -10.41
N ALA A 92 0.32 -9.78 -11.38
CA ALA A 92 0.46 -9.45 -12.79
C ALA A 92 -0.42 -8.25 -13.20
N ARG A 93 -1.68 -8.22 -12.76
CA ARG A 93 -2.61 -7.09 -12.96
C ARG A 93 -2.07 -5.81 -12.29
N TYR A 94 -1.60 -5.92 -11.05
CA TYR A 94 -1.00 -4.80 -10.32
C TYR A 94 0.21 -4.22 -11.06
N LYS A 95 1.14 -5.08 -11.50
CA LYS A 95 2.33 -4.65 -12.28
C LYS A 95 1.92 -3.90 -13.55
N LYS A 96 0.98 -4.44 -14.30
CA LYS A 96 0.46 -3.80 -15.52
C LYS A 96 -0.13 -2.42 -15.21
N PHE A 97 -0.97 -2.32 -14.19
CA PHE A 97 -1.62 -1.08 -13.77
C PHE A 97 -0.63 -0.01 -13.34
N LYS A 98 0.38 -0.39 -12.54
CA LYS A 98 1.43 0.52 -12.04
C LYS A 98 2.57 0.76 -13.04
N GLY A 99 2.56 0.10 -14.20
CA GLY A 99 3.64 0.20 -15.18
C GLY A 99 4.97 -0.38 -14.67
N ILE A 100 4.92 -1.40 -13.80
CA ILE A 100 6.11 -2.04 -13.22
C ILE A 100 6.67 -3.03 -14.23
N THR A 101 7.89 -2.78 -14.68
CA THR A 101 8.67 -3.65 -15.57
C THR A 101 9.53 -4.63 -14.76
N GLU A 102 10.09 -5.65 -15.41
CA GLU A 102 11.05 -6.57 -14.77
C GLU A 102 12.23 -5.82 -14.13
N ALA A 103 12.73 -4.78 -14.80
CA ALA A 103 13.83 -3.97 -14.30
C ALA A 103 13.48 -3.19 -13.02
N SER A 104 12.24 -2.73 -12.90
CA SER A 104 11.74 -1.96 -11.75
C SER A 104 11.12 -2.84 -10.65
N GLU A 105 10.74 -4.08 -10.96
CA GLU A 105 10.14 -5.00 -10.00
C GLU A 105 11.02 -5.20 -8.76
N LYS A 106 12.32 -5.31 -8.96
CA LYS A 106 13.28 -5.51 -7.86
C LYS A 106 13.22 -4.41 -6.80
N VAL A 107 13.09 -3.15 -7.19
CA VAL A 107 13.02 -2.04 -6.22
C VAL A 107 11.63 -1.93 -5.61
N VAL A 108 10.58 -2.17 -6.38
CA VAL A 108 9.20 -2.15 -5.87
C VAL A 108 8.98 -3.29 -4.88
N ALA A 109 9.54 -4.46 -5.15
CA ALA A 109 9.45 -5.63 -4.28
C ALA A 109 10.48 -5.63 -3.13
N GLN A 110 11.38 -4.64 -3.04
CA GLN A 110 12.31 -4.50 -1.92
C GLN A 110 11.54 -4.13 -0.66
N ASP A 111 11.67 -4.95 0.37
CA ASP A 111 10.98 -4.75 1.65
C ASP A 111 11.49 -3.54 2.43
N TYR A 112 10.72 -3.13 3.43
CA TYR A 112 11.12 -2.10 4.39
C TYR A 112 12.35 -2.54 5.20
N TYR A 113 13.03 -1.58 5.78
CA TYR A 113 13.98 -1.85 6.86
C TYR A 113 13.22 -2.16 8.14
N TYR A 114 13.53 -3.28 8.74
CA TYR A 114 13.07 -3.66 10.08
C TYR A 114 14.27 -3.70 11.00
N ASN A 115 14.20 -2.93 12.08
CA ASN A 115 15.23 -3.00 13.12
C ASN A 115 14.96 -4.25 13.99
N PRO A 116 15.95 -5.17 14.14
CA PRO A 116 15.76 -6.35 14.97
C PRO A 116 15.48 -6.04 16.46
N ASN A 117 15.88 -4.85 16.91
CA ASN A 117 15.74 -4.42 18.30
C ASN A 117 14.54 -3.48 18.52
N ASP A 118 13.71 -3.26 17.52
CA ASP A 118 12.57 -2.34 17.58
C ASP A 118 11.43 -2.88 16.72
N ASP A 119 10.27 -3.12 17.31
CA ASP A 119 9.06 -3.59 16.62
C ASP A 119 8.37 -2.50 15.77
N ARG A 120 9.03 -1.37 15.56
CA ARG A 120 8.48 -0.26 14.79
C ARG A 120 8.24 -0.67 13.34
N LYS A 121 6.96 -0.62 12.95
CA LYS A 121 6.52 -0.79 11.56
C LYS A 121 6.03 0.54 11.00
N PRO A 122 6.16 0.75 9.69
CA PRO A 122 5.57 1.93 9.06
C PRO A 122 4.05 1.96 9.28
N ARG A 123 3.50 3.12 9.58
CA ARG A 123 2.05 3.33 9.62
C ARG A 123 1.50 3.35 8.19
N TYR A 124 0.22 3.06 8.00
CA TYR A 124 -0.41 2.96 6.67
C TYR A 124 -0.10 4.13 5.74
N TYR A 125 -0.19 5.37 6.25
CA TYR A 125 0.12 6.57 5.45
C TYR A 125 1.60 6.70 5.10
N GLN A 126 2.50 6.17 5.95
CA GLN A 126 3.93 6.08 5.65
C GLN A 126 4.17 5.00 4.60
N CYS A 127 3.49 3.83 4.70
CA CYS A 127 3.54 2.80 3.67
C CYS A 127 3.15 3.36 2.30
N ASN A 128 2.02 4.08 2.21
CA ASN A 128 1.56 4.70 0.99
C ASN A 128 2.60 5.68 0.42
N ALA A 129 3.15 6.57 1.27
CA ALA A 129 4.16 7.55 0.86
C ALA A 129 5.44 6.87 0.37
N ILE A 130 5.93 5.84 1.07
CA ILE A 130 7.13 5.09 0.72
C ILE A 130 6.92 4.34 -0.60
N ASN A 131 5.83 3.58 -0.72
CA ASN A 131 5.55 2.78 -1.91
C ASN A 131 5.39 3.67 -3.15
N ARG A 132 4.57 4.71 -3.08
CA ARG A 132 4.39 5.66 -4.19
C ARG A 132 5.70 6.34 -4.60
N ALA A 133 6.55 6.72 -3.65
CA ALA A 133 7.85 7.32 -3.96
C ALA A 133 8.78 6.33 -4.66
N VAL A 134 8.84 5.09 -4.18
CA VAL A 134 9.68 4.05 -4.79
C VAL A 134 9.17 3.66 -6.18
N GLU A 135 7.86 3.51 -6.36
CA GLU A 135 7.22 3.24 -7.66
C GLU A 135 7.49 4.37 -8.65
N ALA A 136 7.36 5.63 -8.22
CA ALA A 136 7.63 6.78 -9.07
C ALA A 136 9.10 6.85 -9.52
N VAL A 137 10.06 6.59 -8.62
CA VAL A 137 11.48 6.50 -8.99
C VAL A 137 11.74 5.32 -9.92
N ALA A 138 11.08 4.18 -9.69
CA ALA A 138 11.17 2.99 -10.52
C ALA A 138 10.64 3.23 -11.95
N SER A 139 9.60 4.07 -12.07
CA SER A 139 9.02 4.53 -13.35
C SER A 139 9.80 5.68 -14.01
N GLY A 140 10.96 6.07 -13.46
CA GLY A 140 11.83 7.09 -14.05
C GLY A 140 11.47 8.54 -13.71
N GLN A 141 10.59 8.79 -12.74
CA GLN A 141 10.29 10.14 -12.30
C GLN A 141 11.51 10.77 -11.59
N ASN A 142 11.82 12.02 -11.95
CA ASN A 142 13.01 12.72 -11.45
C ASN A 142 12.71 13.67 -10.29
N ARG A 143 11.45 13.97 -10.03
CA ARG A 143 11.03 14.91 -8.97
C ARG A 143 9.78 14.39 -8.29
N LEU A 144 9.80 14.39 -6.97
CA LEU A 144 8.69 13.95 -6.13
C LEU A 144 8.50 14.96 -5.01
N LEU A 145 7.26 15.25 -4.67
CA LEU A 145 6.90 16.06 -3.51
C LEU A 145 6.06 15.20 -2.56
N LEU A 146 6.55 15.04 -1.33
CA LEU A 146 5.82 14.40 -0.24
C LEU A 146 5.46 15.45 0.80
N THR A 147 4.18 15.71 0.98
CA THR A 147 3.69 16.61 2.03
C THR A 147 3.21 15.82 3.23
N MET A 148 3.89 16.03 4.36
CA MET A 148 3.59 15.34 5.61
C MET A 148 3.58 16.33 6.77
N ALA A 149 2.59 16.21 7.66
CA ALA A 149 2.47 17.06 8.84
C ALA A 149 3.64 16.85 9.83
N THR A 150 3.87 17.82 10.72
CA THR A 150 4.84 17.69 11.80
C THR A 150 4.47 16.53 12.73
N GLY A 151 5.44 15.74 13.14
CA GLY A 151 5.24 14.57 14.04
C GLY A 151 4.74 13.30 13.33
N THR A 152 4.55 13.30 12.00
CA THR A 152 4.10 12.11 11.26
C THR A 152 5.23 11.17 10.82
N GLY A 153 6.49 11.47 11.19
CA GLY A 153 7.64 10.64 10.88
C GLY A 153 8.23 10.86 9.49
N LYS A 154 8.37 12.13 9.08
CA LYS A 154 9.00 12.50 7.79
C LYS A 154 10.39 11.87 7.62
N THR A 155 11.25 11.98 8.63
CA THR A 155 12.62 11.42 8.62
C THR A 155 12.60 9.90 8.45
N TYR A 156 11.73 9.21 9.21
CA TYR A 156 11.56 7.77 9.08
C TYR A 156 11.08 7.36 7.68
N THR A 157 10.13 8.10 7.11
CA THR A 157 9.64 7.87 5.74
C THR A 157 10.76 8.06 4.70
N ALA A 158 11.53 9.14 4.82
CA ALA A 158 12.68 9.41 3.95
C ALA A 158 13.74 8.30 4.08
N PHE A 159 14.07 7.88 5.30
CA PHE A 159 14.99 6.78 5.55
C PHE A 159 14.54 5.48 4.86
N GLN A 160 13.29 5.10 4.98
CA GLN A 160 12.75 3.88 4.35
C GLN A 160 12.83 3.95 2.81
N ILE A 161 12.56 5.10 2.21
CA ILE A 161 12.71 5.32 0.77
C ILE A 161 14.18 5.15 0.37
N ILE A 162 15.09 5.81 1.06
CA ILE A 162 16.54 5.74 0.85
C ILE A 162 17.02 4.29 0.97
N TYR A 163 16.64 3.61 2.05
CA TYR A 163 17.02 2.21 2.28
C TYR A 163 16.60 1.30 1.12
N ARG A 164 15.34 1.38 0.67
CA ARG A 164 14.83 0.54 -0.42
C ARG A 164 15.55 0.80 -1.74
N LEU A 165 15.79 2.07 -2.08
CA LEU A 165 16.52 2.45 -3.29
C LEU A 165 17.99 1.99 -3.26
N TRP A 166 18.63 2.08 -2.10
CA TRP A 166 20.00 1.65 -1.91
C TRP A 166 20.14 0.13 -1.85
N LYS A 167 19.30 -0.53 -1.07
CA LYS A 167 19.33 -2.00 -0.90
C LYS A 167 19.04 -2.74 -2.20
N SER A 168 18.10 -2.25 -2.99
CA SER A 168 17.81 -2.78 -4.33
C SER A 168 18.91 -2.48 -5.35
N ARG A 169 19.91 -1.64 -4.99
CA ARG A 169 20.97 -1.12 -5.88
C ARG A 169 20.45 -0.24 -7.02
N THR A 170 19.23 0.25 -6.95
CA THR A 170 18.65 1.18 -7.93
C THR A 170 19.36 2.53 -7.88
N LYS A 171 19.78 2.98 -6.69
CA LYS A 171 20.63 4.15 -6.47
C LYS A 171 21.84 3.76 -5.64
N LYS A 172 23.04 4.09 -6.15
CA LYS A 172 24.32 3.78 -5.47
C LYS A 172 24.79 4.89 -4.53
N ARG A 173 24.45 6.14 -4.84
CA ARG A 173 24.81 7.34 -4.09
C ARG A 173 23.55 8.15 -3.86
N ILE A 174 23.29 8.54 -2.62
CA ILE A 174 22.12 9.29 -2.20
C ILE A 174 22.61 10.43 -1.31
N LEU A 175 22.21 11.66 -1.62
CA LEU A 175 22.45 12.82 -0.78
C LEU A 175 21.18 13.12 0.00
N PHE A 176 21.28 13.17 1.32
CA PHE A 176 20.23 13.61 2.22
C PHE A 176 20.57 15.00 2.76
N LEU A 177 19.65 15.96 2.56
CA LEU A 177 19.79 17.31 3.07
C LEU A 177 18.74 17.58 4.11
N ALA A 178 19.14 18.09 5.27
CA ALA A 178 18.25 18.47 6.36
C ALA A 178 18.52 19.91 6.78
N ASP A 179 17.49 20.60 7.24
CA ASP A 179 17.57 22.00 7.68
C ASP A 179 18.12 22.16 9.11
N ARG A 180 18.25 21.06 9.86
CA ARG A 180 18.74 21.06 11.25
C ARG A 180 19.82 19.99 11.44
N ASN A 181 20.89 20.36 12.11
CA ASN A 181 22.04 19.47 12.37
C ASN A 181 21.64 18.24 13.22
N VAL A 182 20.64 18.35 14.10
CA VAL A 182 20.12 17.25 14.93
C VAL A 182 19.57 16.05 14.12
N LEU A 183 19.33 16.23 12.82
CA LEU A 183 18.86 15.15 11.93
C LEU A 183 20.01 14.45 11.16
N VAL A 184 21.24 14.90 11.37
CA VAL A 184 22.44 14.39 10.66
C VAL A 184 23.33 13.58 11.59
N ASP A 185 23.21 13.79 12.91
CA ASP A 185 24.09 13.18 13.95
C ASP A 185 23.48 11.90 14.58
N ASP A 186 22.30 11.43 14.15
CA ASP A 186 21.67 10.17 14.51
C ASP A 186 21.81 9.17 13.31
#